data_8c7f242657f549cad475d6911a5f90ae
#
_entry.id   8c7f242657f549cad475d6911a5f90ae
#
_cell.length_a   1.000
_cell.length_b   1.000
_cell.length_c   1.000
_cell.angle_alpha   90.00
_cell.angle_beta   90.00
_cell.angle_gamma   90.00
#
_symmetry.space_group_name_H-M   'P 1'
#
loop_
_entity.id
_entity.type
_entity.pdbx_description
1 polymer ?
#
loop_
_entity_poly.entity_id
_entity_poly.type
_entity_poly.pdbx_seq_one_letter_code
_entity_poly.pdbx_strand_id
1 'polypeptide(L)'
;MLVNEKVAIEHGLKTDEYKKICKLLTRTPNITELGIFSAMWNEHCSYKSSRLHLKKLPTKGKKVIQGPGENAGVIDIEDGDAIVFKIESHNHPSFIEPYQGAATGVGGIMRDVFTMGARPIANLNSIHFGSPQHKKTKNLLRGVVHGIGGYGNCMGVPTIAGQTSFDSSYNGNILVNAMTLGLVKKNKIFYSKAAGLNKPVIYVGSKTGRDGIHGASMASTSFDDKIEEKKPTVQVGDPFTEKLLLEACLELMAGESIIAIQDMGAAGLTSSSIEMASKGNLGIEINLSKVPCRETKMTPYEIMLSESQERMLIVLENGKEELAKNIFDKWNLDFAIIGKTTDTKNIELFFDEKQVANIP
;
A
#
# COMPACT_ATOMS: atom_id res chain seq x y z
N MET A 1 -17.05 1.83 21.61
CA MET A 1 -16.05 2.51 22.46
C MET A 1 -16.24 4.02 22.25
N LEU A 2 -16.30 4.81 23.32
CA LEU A 2 -16.34 6.27 23.20
C LEU A 2 -14.92 6.78 22.94
N VAL A 3 -14.75 7.51 21.84
CA VAL A 3 -13.47 8.13 21.49
C VAL A 3 -13.27 9.40 22.31
N ASN A 4 -12.07 9.55 22.87
CA ASN A 4 -11.60 10.71 23.60
C ASN A 4 -10.11 10.95 23.31
N GLU A 5 -9.53 11.99 23.89
CA GLU A 5 -8.12 12.35 23.70
C GLU A 5 -7.16 11.22 24.08
N LYS A 6 -7.43 10.48 25.16
CA LYS A 6 -6.60 9.36 25.60
C LYS A 6 -6.58 8.25 24.54
N VAL A 7 -7.74 7.88 24.01
CA VAL A 7 -7.86 6.88 22.93
C VAL A 7 -7.12 7.35 21.67
N ALA A 8 -7.17 8.64 21.34
CA ALA A 8 -6.44 9.20 20.21
C ALA A 8 -4.92 9.09 20.38
N ILE A 9 -4.40 9.36 21.57
CA ILE A 9 -2.97 9.21 21.91
C ILE A 9 -2.56 7.73 21.82
N GLU A 10 -3.38 6.81 22.30
CA GLU A 10 -3.14 5.36 22.17
C GLU A 10 -3.10 4.90 20.70
N HIS A 11 -3.77 5.63 19.79
CA HIS A 11 -3.70 5.45 18.34
C HIS A 11 -2.53 6.20 17.66
N GLY A 12 -1.59 6.77 18.42
CA GLY A 12 -0.42 7.47 17.89
C GLY A 12 -0.66 8.91 17.41
N LEU A 13 -1.84 9.47 17.66
CA LEU A 13 -2.15 10.86 17.37
C LEU A 13 -1.70 11.76 18.52
N LYS A 14 -1.29 13.01 18.20
CA LYS A 14 -1.00 14.02 19.20
C LYS A 14 -2.28 14.75 19.64
N THR A 15 -2.24 15.38 20.82
CA THR A 15 -3.36 16.18 21.34
C THR A 15 -3.87 17.26 20.38
N ASP A 16 -2.96 17.97 19.72
CA ASP A 16 -3.29 19.01 18.74
C ASP A 16 -3.89 18.42 17.46
N GLU A 17 -3.41 17.24 17.03
CA GLU A 17 -4.00 16.49 15.91
C GLU A 17 -5.43 16.05 16.23
N TYR A 18 -5.67 15.49 17.41
CA TYR A 18 -7.03 15.12 17.84
C TYR A 18 -7.99 16.32 17.85
N LYS A 19 -7.54 17.45 18.42
CA LYS A 19 -8.34 18.70 18.40
C LYS A 19 -8.65 19.16 16.98
N LYS A 20 -7.68 19.05 16.08
CA LYS A 20 -7.85 19.38 14.65
C LYS A 20 -8.87 18.45 14.00
N ILE A 21 -8.83 17.15 14.27
CA ILE A 21 -9.81 16.16 13.76
C ILE A 21 -11.23 16.53 14.21
N CYS A 22 -11.43 16.78 15.50
CA CYS A 22 -12.74 17.19 16.03
C CYS A 22 -13.25 18.48 15.37
N LYS A 23 -12.35 19.43 15.09
CA LYS A 23 -12.70 20.66 14.37
C LYS A 23 -13.08 20.41 12.91
N LEU A 24 -12.36 19.56 12.20
CA LEU A 24 -12.65 19.19 10.82
C LEU A 24 -13.99 18.48 10.67
N LEU A 25 -14.26 17.55 11.57
CA LEU A 25 -15.52 16.80 11.59
C LEU A 25 -16.68 17.58 12.22
N THR A 26 -16.43 18.69 12.90
CA THR A 26 -17.41 19.44 13.74
C THR A 26 -18.06 18.58 14.84
N ARG A 27 -17.45 17.47 15.18
CA ARG A 27 -17.87 16.49 16.18
C ARG A 27 -16.70 15.60 16.61
N THR A 28 -16.90 14.81 17.65
CA THR A 28 -15.97 13.73 18.01
C THR A 28 -15.99 12.64 16.93
N PRO A 29 -14.82 12.16 16.43
CA PRO A 29 -14.77 11.03 15.54
C PRO A 29 -15.27 9.75 16.22
N ASN A 30 -15.85 8.83 15.48
CA ASN A 30 -16.02 7.46 15.95
C ASN A 30 -14.70 6.67 15.82
N ILE A 31 -14.68 5.42 16.27
CA ILE A 31 -13.43 4.62 16.30
C ILE A 31 -12.89 4.31 14.90
N THR A 32 -13.77 4.10 13.92
CA THR A 32 -13.35 3.84 12.52
C THR A 32 -12.71 5.08 11.91
N GLU A 33 -13.33 6.25 12.11
CA GLU A 33 -12.79 7.53 11.64
C GLU A 33 -11.46 7.86 12.33
N LEU A 34 -11.37 7.62 13.64
CA LEU A 34 -10.13 7.83 14.39
C LEU A 34 -8.99 6.96 13.83
N GLY A 35 -9.27 5.69 13.54
CA GLY A 35 -8.32 4.77 12.92
C GLY A 35 -7.84 5.27 11.56
N ILE A 36 -8.75 5.73 10.71
CA ILE A 36 -8.45 6.31 9.40
C ILE A 36 -7.51 7.52 9.54
N PHE A 37 -7.82 8.47 10.44
CA PHE A 37 -6.94 9.61 10.69
C PHE A 37 -5.59 9.19 11.25
N SER A 38 -5.55 8.23 12.19
CA SER A 38 -4.30 7.68 12.74
C SER A 38 -3.41 7.10 11.65
N ALA A 39 -3.98 6.30 10.74
CA ALA A 39 -3.24 5.72 9.64
C ALA A 39 -2.73 6.76 8.65
N MET A 40 -3.59 7.71 8.23
CA MET A 40 -3.22 8.72 7.22
C MET A 40 -2.32 9.84 7.77
N TRP A 41 -2.36 10.12 9.07
CA TRP A 41 -1.60 11.21 9.69
C TRP A 41 -0.34 10.76 10.41
N ASN A 42 0.03 9.47 10.37
CA ASN A 42 1.34 9.02 10.83
C ASN A 42 2.45 9.49 9.87
N GLU A 43 3.72 9.39 10.29
CA GLU A 43 4.85 9.81 9.46
C GLU A 43 4.98 9.00 8.17
N HIS A 44 4.66 7.70 8.24
CA HIS A 44 4.80 6.79 7.10
C HIS A 44 3.92 7.20 5.91
N CYS A 45 2.63 7.53 6.17
CA CYS A 45 1.69 7.93 5.11
C CYS A 45 1.76 9.43 4.78
N SER A 46 1.95 10.29 5.79
CA SER A 46 1.84 11.74 5.61
C SER A 46 3.15 12.45 5.27
N TYR A 47 4.29 11.84 5.58
CA TYR A 47 5.62 12.48 5.48
C TYR A 47 5.68 13.83 6.23
N LYS A 48 4.88 13.98 7.30
CA LYS A 48 4.68 15.27 7.96
C LYS A 48 5.97 15.91 8.51
N SER A 49 6.97 15.11 8.88
CA SER A 49 8.27 15.57 9.35
C SER A 49 9.32 15.63 8.23
N SER A 50 9.35 14.63 7.35
CA SER A 50 10.39 14.49 6.30
C SER A 50 10.10 15.30 5.03
N ARG A 51 8.84 15.69 4.78
CA ARG A 51 8.41 16.40 3.57
C ARG A 51 9.23 17.67 3.27
N LEU A 52 9.65 18.40 4.31
CA LEU A 52 10.47 19.60 4.17
C LEU A 52 11.84 19.29 3.51
N HIS A 53 12.42 18.14 3.85
CA HIS A 53 13.71 17.68 3.32
C HIS A 53 13.53 17.06 1.94
N LEU A 54 12.50 16.23 1.73
CA LEU A 54 12.20 15.60 0.44
C LEU A 54 12.00 16.61 -0.68
N LYS A 55 11.36 17.76 -0.40
CA LYS A 55 11.19 18.85 -1.36
C LYS A 55 12.50 19.46 -1.90
N LYS A 56 13.64 19.23 -1.25
CA LYS A 56 14.96 19.72 -1.70
C LYS A 56 15.60 18.82 -2.74
N LEU A 57 15.11 17.59 -2.90
CA LEU A 57 15.63 16.63 -3.88
C LEU A 57 15.21 17.04 -5.30
N PRO A 58 16.11 16.90 -6.29
CA PRO A 58 15.77 17.16 -7.68
C PRO A 58 14.82 16.08 -8.21
N THR A 59 13.61 16.48 -8.58
CA THR A 59 12.55 15.57 -9.03
C THR A 59 12.05 15.89 -10.45
N LYS A 60 12.70 16.83 -11.13
CA LYS A 60 12.32 17.29 -12.47
C LYS A 60 13.50 17.18 -13.43
N GLY A 61 13.22 16.87 -14.69
CA GLY A 61 14.20 16.77 -15.74
C GLY A 61 13.57 16.39 -17.07
N LYS A 62 14.30 16.55 -18.18
CA LYS A 62 13.78 16.26 -19.54
C LYS A 62 13.31 14.82 -19.73
N LYS A 63 13.92 13.88 -19.00
CA LYS A 63 13.60 12.44 -19.07
C LYS A 63 12.55 12.02 -18.02
N VAL A 64 12.18 12.89 -17.07
CA VAL A 64 11.20 12.55 -16.03
C VAL A 64 9.80 12.69 -16.59
N ILE A 65 9.09 11.58 -16.75
CA ILE A 65 7.68 11.54 -17.12
C ILE A 65 6.80 11.73 -15.88
N GLN A 66 7.11 10.97 -14.83
CA GLN A 66 6.42 11.04 -13.54
C GLN A 66 7.44 11.15 -12.40
N GLY A 67 7.35 12.25 -11.66
CA GLY A 67 8.04 12.44 -10.38
C GLY A 67 7.20 11.98 -9.18
N PRO A 68 7.53 12.43 -7.94
CA PRO A 68 6.75 12.09 -6.74
C PRO A 68 5.27 12.48 -6.86
N GLY A 69 4.39 11.65 -6.30
CA GLY A 69 2.94 11.89 -6.25
C GLY A 69 2.08 10.76 -6.84
N GLU A 70 2.71 9.78 -7.48
CA GLU A 70 2.10 8.52 -7.93
C GLU A 70 2.80 7.32 -7.29
N ASN A 71 2.33 6.12 -7.58
CA ASN A 71 2.83 4.87 -6.99
C ASN A 71 4.33 4.66 -7.27
N ALA A 72 4.80 5.05 -8.44
CA ALA A 72 6.20 4.90 -8.84
C ALA A 72 6.69 6.08 -9.68
N GLY A 73 8.00 6.25 -9.75
CA GLY A 73 8.65 7.18 -10.68
C GLY A 73 8.71 6.60 -12.09
N VAL A 74 8.66 7.48 -13.11
CA VAL A 74 8.73 7.08 -14.52
C VAL A 74 9.75 7.91 -15.26
N ILE A 75 10.68 7.24 -15.94
CA ILE A 75 11.73 7.87 -16.75
C ILE A 75 11.60 7.43 -18.21
N ASP A 76 11.68 8.40 -19.10
CA ASP A 76 11.80 8.19 -20.56
C ASP A 76 13.16 7.57 -20.91
N ILE A 77 13.16 6.44 -21.57
CA ILE A 77 14.36 5.78 -22.11
C ILE A 77 14.44 5.86 -23.65
N GLU A 78 13.62 6.73 -24.24
CA GLU A 78 13.51 6.95 -25.69
C GLU A 78 12.74 5.83 -26.41
N ASP A 79 12.71 5.83 -27.72
CA ASP A 79 12.07 4.83 -28.60
C ASP A 79 10.62 4.44 -28.22
N GLY A 80 9.90 5.32 -27.53
CA GLY A 80 8.52 5.09 -27.08
C GLY A 80 8.39 4.27 -25.80
N ASP A 81 9.51 3.90 -25.16
CA ASP A 81 9.56 3.13 -23.94
C ASP A 81 9.90 4.00 -22.71
N ALA A 82 9.47 3.53 -21.56
CA ALA A 82 9.77 4.13 -20.27
C ALA A 82 10.07 3.05 -19.22
N ILE A 83 10.91 3.40 -18.25
CA ILE A 83 11.13 2.61 -17.04
C ILE A 83 10.29 3.20 -15.91
N VAL A 84 9.51 2.34 -15.27
CA VAL A 84 8.84 2.57 -14.01
C VAL A 84 9.68 1.96 -12.91
N PHE A 85 9.90 2.70 -11.82
CA PHE A 85 10.71 2.22 -10.71
C PHE A 85 10.22 2.74 -9.36
N LYS A 86 10.36 1.90 -8.36
CA LYS A 86 10.10 2.23 -6.96
C LYS A 86 11.21 1.65 -6.09
N ILE A 87 11.63 2.40 -5.09
CA ILE A 87 12.43 1.91 -3.98
C ILE A 87 11.72 2.26 -2.67
N GLU A 88 11.64 1.30 -1.77
CA GLU A 88 11.03 1.50 -0.46
C GLU A 88 11.78 0.71 0.61
N SER A 89 11.80 1.23 1.84
CA SER A 89 12.36 0.54 2.99
C SER A 89 11.28 -0.25 3.73
N HIS A 90 11.61 -1.49 4.09
CA HIS A 90 10.74 -2.37 4.87
C HIS A 90 11.47 -2.90 6.10
N ASN A 91 11.99 -1.97 6.93
CA ASN A 91 12.97 -2.24 7.99
C ASN A 91 12.33 -2.92 9.21
N HIS A 92 11.34 -2.27 9.83
CA HIS A 92 10.69 -2.76 11.05
C HIS A 92 10.06 -4.14 10.86
N PRO A 93 9.25 -4.38 9.83
CA PRO A 93 8.72 -5.72 9.57
C PRO A 93 9.81 -6.77 9.39
N SER A 94 10.89 -6.45 8.67
CA SER A 94 12.01 -7.36 8.42
C SER A 94 12.86 -7.64 9.67
N PHE A 95 12.88 -6.73 10.64
CA PHE A 95 13.56 -6.98 11.93
C PHE A 95 12.73 -7.89 12.84
N ILE A 96 11.41 -7.82 12.76
CA ILE A 96 10.48 -8.62 13.58
C ILE A 96 10.29 -10.02 12.99
N GLU A 97 9.94 -10.10 11.70
CA GLU A 97 9.75 -11.33 10.93
C GLU A 97 10.55 -11.23 9.62
N PRO A 98 11.84 -11.61 9.61
CA PRO A 98 12.73 -11.26 8.51
C PRO A 98 12.35 -11.86 7.18
N TYR A 99 11.73 -13.04 7.14
CA TYR A 99 11.23 -13.62 5.90
C TYR A 99 10.02 -12.85 5.38
N GLN A 100 8.96 -12.73 6.17
CA GLN A 100 7.72 -12.09 5.74
C GLN A 100 7.91 -10.57 5.52
N GLY A 101 8.65 -9.90 6.40
CA GLY A 101 8.91 -8.48 6.25
C GLY A 101 9.67 -8.15 4.97
N ALA A 102 10.68 -8.94 4.60
CA ALA A 102 11.42 -8.72 3.35
C ALA A 102 10.62 -9.15 2.11
N ALA A 103 9.85 -10.24 2.21
CA ALA A 103 8.97 -10.72 1.16
C ALA A 103 7.91 -9.68 0.79
N THR A 104 7.21 -9.13 1.79
CA THR A 104 6.17 -8.11 1.56
C THR A 104 6.74 -6.76 1.14
N GLY A 105 7.98 -6.45 1.54
CA GLY A 105 8.70 -5.29 1.00
C GLY A 105 8.91 -5.39 -0.51
N VAL A 106 9.35 -6.55 -1.00
CA VAL A 106 9.51 -6.80 -2.45
C VAL A 106 8.16 -6.82 -3.16
N GLY A 107 7.15 -7.50 -2.59
CA GLY A 107 5.81 -7.57 -3.18
C GLY A 107 5.17 -6.19 -3.31
N GLY A 108 5.22 -5.38 -2.26
CA GLY A 108 4.64 -4.03 -2.27
C GLY A 108 5.18 -3.15 -3.39
N ILE A 109 6.49 -3.11 -3.59
CA ILE A 109 7.07 -2.29 -4.67
C ILE A 109 6.84 -2.87 -6.07
N MET A 110 6.68 -4.20 -6.21
CA MET A 110 6.26 -4.78 -7.47
C MET A 110 4.83 -4.35 -7.82
N ARG A 111 3.92 -4.32 -6.83
CA ARG A 111 2.55 -3.82 -7.02
C ARG A 111 2.55 -2.36 -7.46
N ASP A 112 3.32 -1.50 -6.82
CA ASP A 112 3.46 -0.09 -7.23
C ASP A 112 3.89 0.04 -8.70
N VAL A 113 4.83 -0.80 -9.14
CA VAL A 113 5.33 -0.78 -10.51
C VAL A 113 4.27 -1.25 -11.51
N PHE A 114 3.60 -2.37 -11.26
CA PHE A 114 2.59 -2.83 -12.21
C PHE A 114 1.27 -2.05 -12.13
N THR A 115 0.97 -1.39 -11.02
CA THR A 115 -0.12 -0.41 -10.92
C THR A 115 0.03 0.71 -11.94
N MET A 116 1.27 1.09 -12.27
CA MET A 116 1.56 2.06 -13.33
C MET A 116 1.51 1.48 -14.77
N GLY A 117 1.10 0.22 -14.94
CA GLY A 117 1.02 -0.47 -16.23
C GLY A 117 2.32 -1.12 -16.69
N ALA A 118 3.37 -1.10 -15.87
CA ALA A 118 4.67 -1.65 -16.20
C ALA A 118 4.81 -3.10 -15.74
N ARG A 119 5.32 -3.97 -16.60
CA ARG A 119 5.72 -5.33 -16.19
C ARG A 119 7.02 -5.25 -15.41
N PRO A 120 7.06 -5.70 -14.13
CA PRO A 120 8.32 -5.85 -13.39
C PRO A 120 9.29 -6.78 -14.14
N ILE A 121 10.55 -6.36 -14.26
CA ILE A 121 11.59 -7.10 -14.99
C ILE A 121 12.84 -7.34 -14.16
N ALA A 122 13.07 -6.55 -13.11
CA ALA A 122 14.27 -6.67 -12.29
C ALA A 122 14.07 -6.11 -10.90
N ASN A 123 14.67 -6.76 -9.90
CA ASN A 123 14.80 -6.27 -8.54
C ASN A 123 16.25 -5.88 -8.23
N LEU A 124 16.39 -4.88 -7.37
CA LEU A 124 17.65 -4.44 -6.79
C LEU A 124 17.41 -4.19 -5.30
N ASN A 125 18.40 -4.49 -4.45
CA ASN A 125 18.20 -4.33 -3.02
C ASN A 125 19.41 -3.68 -2.37
N SER A 126 19.18 -2.84 -1.37
CA SER A 126 20.23 -2.30 -0.51
C SER A 126 19.92 -2.71 0.93
N ILE A 127 20.67 -3.69 1.45
CA ILE A 127 20.40 -4.32 2.74
C ILE A 127 21.56 -4.13 3.70
N HIS A 128 21.26 -3.72 4.93
CA HIS A 128 22.26 -3.36 5.92
C HIS A 128 21.94 -4.06 7.24
N PHE A 129 22.93 -4.77 7.77
CA PHE A 129 22.80 -5.60 8.97
C PHE A 129 23.76 -5.15 10.05
N GLY A 130 23.50 -5.56 11.29
CA GLY A 130 24.38 -5.39 12.42
C GLY A 130 25.73 -6.10 12.24
N SER A 131 26.63 -5.95 13.21
CA SER A 131 27.90 -6.65 13.22
C SER A 131 27.71 -8.14 12.94
N PRO A 132 28.58 -8.79 12.12
CA PRO A 132 28.52 -10.24 11.89
C PRO A 132 28.54 -11.09 13.16
N GLN A 133 29.18 -10.58 14.22
CA GLN A 133 29.26 -11.25 15.52
C GLN A 133 28.03 -11.04 16.41
N HIS A 134 27.14 -10.11 16.05
CA HIS A 134 25.92 -9.86 16.82
C HIS A 134 24.96 -11.05 16.69
N LYS A 135 24.39 -11.49 17.85
CA LYS A 135 23.59 -12.72 17.96
C LYS A 135 22.42 -12.86 16.99
N LYS A 136 21.81 -11.74 16.57
CA LYS A 136 20.63 -11.73 15.65
C LYS A 136 21.03 -11.69 14.17
N THR A 137 22.21 -11.18 13.80
CA THR A 137 22.58 -10.85 12.42
C THR A 137 22.46 -12.03 11.47
N LYS A 138 22.96 -13.21 11.85
CA LYS A 138 22.89 -14.41 11.01
C LYS A 138 21.44 -14.82 10.67
N ASN A 139 20.55 -14.76 11.66
CA ASN A 139 19.14 -15.11 11.47
C ASN A 139 18.41 -14.07 10.60
N LEU A 140 18.64 -12.78 10.88
CA LEU A 140 18.07 -11.68 10.11
C LEU A 140 18.51 -11.73 8.64
N LEU A 141 19.83 -11.88 8.39
CA LEU A 141 20.37 -12.00 7.03
C LEU A 141 19.73 -13.17 6.27
N ARG A 142 19.69 -14.35 6.89
CA ARG A 142 19.10 -15.55 6.30
C ARG A 142 17.63 -15.34 5.94
N GLY A 143 16.84 -14.82 6.89
CA GLY A 143 15.39 -14.60 6.68
C GLY A 143 15.14 -13.57 5.59
N VAL A 144 15.84 -12.44 5.62
CA VAL A 144 15.69 -11.37 4.60
C VAL A 144 16.04 -11.88 3.20
N VAL A 145 17.19 -12.56 3.04
CA VAL A 145 17.60 -13.08 1.73
C VAL A 145 16.61 -14.13 1.21
N HIS A 146 16.12 -15.01 2.08
CA HIS A 146 15.10 -16.00 1.69
C HIS A 146 13.75 -15.35 1.35
N GLY A 147 13.34 -14.31 2.06
CA GLY A 147 12.09 -13.58 1.78
C GLY A 147 12.15 -12.89 0.41
N ILE A 148 13.22 -12.14 0.15
CA ILE A 148 13.47 -11.48 -1.16
C ILE A 148 13.49 -12.52 -2.28
N GLY A 149 14.29 -13.57 -2.13
CA GLY A 149 14.46 -14.60 -3.15
C GLY A 149 13.20 -15.42 -3.39
N GLY A 150 12.49 -15.80 -2.32
CA GLY A 150 11.24 -16.56 -2.41
C GLY A 150 10.15 -15.80 -3.17
N TYR A 151 9.98 -14.51 -2.84
CA TYR A 151 9.01 -13.67 -3.54
C TYR A 151 9.39 -13.46 -5.01
N GLY A 152 10.61 -13.02 -5.27
CA GLY A 152 11.10 -12.76 -6.63
C GLY A 152 11.07 -14.01 -7.53
N ASN A 153 11.42 -15.18 -7.00
CA ASN A 153 11.36 -16.44 -7.73
C ASN A 153 9.93 -16.81 -8.14
N CYS A 154 8.98 -16.68 -7.26
CA CYS A 154 7.57 -16.97 -7.57
C CYS A 154 7.02 -16.00 -8.62
N MET A 155 7.33 -14.71 -8.49
CA MET A 155 6.96 -13.69 -9.47
C MET A 155 7.67 -13.85 -10.83
N GLY A 156 8.80 -14.55 -10.86
CA GLY A 156 9.65 -14.67 -12.04
C GLY A 156 10.47 -13.40 -12.33
N VAL A 157 10.77 -12.61 -11.29
CA VAL A 157 11.53 -11.36 -11.39
C VAL A 157 12.90 -11.52 -10.68
N PRO A 158 14.02 -11.51 -11.43
CA PRO A 158 15.34 -11.73 -10.85
C PRO A 158 15.84 -10.52 -10.06
N THR A 159 16.58 -10.78 -8.99
CA THR A 159 17.43 -9.76 -8.37
C THR A 159 18.75 -9.68 -9.16
N ILE A 160 19.00 -8.55 -9.81
CA ILE A 160 20.12 -8.39 -10.74
C ILE A 160 21.30 -7.59 -10.16
N ALA A 161 21.04 -6.79 -9.12
CA ALA A 161 22.06 -5.96 -8.48
C ALA A 161 21.65 -5.59 -7.05
N GLY A 162 22.57 -4.96 -6.32
CA GLY A 162 22.33 -4.47 -4.99
C GLY A 162 23.63 -4.37 -4.18
N GLN A 163 23.47 -4.05 -2.91
CA GLN A 163 24.58 -4.06 -1.95
C GLN A 163 24.16 -4.66 -0.62
N THR A 164 25.12 -5.26 0.06
CA THR A 164 24.97 -5.71 1.45
C THR A 164 26.09 -5.16 2.28
N SER A 165 25.78 -4.55 3.42
CA SER A 165 26.79 -4.05 4.35
C SER A 165 26.50 -4.45 5.80
N PHE A 166 27.54 -4.39 6.63
CA PHE A 166 27.50 -4.74 8.04
C PHE A 166 28.12 -3.62 8.85
N ASP A 167 27.36 -3.11 9.84
CA ASP A 167 27.84 -2.12 10.79
C ASP A 167 27.12 -2.27 12.12
N SER A 168 27.83 -2.06 13.23
CA SER A 168 27.27 -2.22 14.57
C SER A 168 26.08 -1.27 14.86
N SER A 169 25.98 -0.16 14.16
CA SER A 169 24.84 0.77 14.25
C SER A 169 23.50 0.11 13.89
N TYR A 170 23.53 -0.94 13.09
CA TYR A 170 22.33 -1.71 12.70
C TYR A 170 22.01 -2.91 13.61
N ASN A 171 22.69 -3.07 14.76
CA ASN A 171 22.40 -4.16 15.70
C ASN A 171 20.97 -4.11 16.27
N GLY A 172 20.44 -2.90 16.45
CA GLY A 172 19.10 -2.65 17.00
C GLY A 172 17.99 -2.64 15.97
N ASN A 173 18.31 -2.34 14.71
CA ASN A 173 17.39 -2.40 13.58
C ASN A 173 18.18 -2.52 12.27
N ILE A 174 17.71 -3.33 11.35
CA ILE A 174 18.31 -3.52 10.02
C ILE A 174 17.67 -2.56 9.02
N LEU A 175 18.36 -2.30 7.89
CA LEU A 175 17.74 -1.64 6.75
C LEU A 175 17.53 -2.65 5.63
N VAL A 176 16.30 -2.74 5.15
CA VAL A 176 15.94 -3.54 3.99
C VAL A 176 15.27 -2.61 2.99
N ASN A 177 16.03 -2.19 2.00
CA ASN A 177 15.51 -1.34 0.92
C ASN A 177 15.37 -2.22 -0.32
N ALA A 178 14.14 -2.40 -0.75
CA ALA A 178 13.81 -3.15 -1.96
C ALA A 178 13.51 -2.16 -3.10
N MET A 179 13.99 -2.47 -4.30
CA MET A 179 13.74 -1.70 -5.51
C MET A 179 13.28 -2.63 -6.63
N THR A 180 12.29 -2.20 -7.38
CA THR A 180 11.82 -2.88 -8.59
C THR A 180 11.86 -1.93 -9.79
N LEU A 181 12.24 -2.48 -10.93
CA LEU A 181 12.15 -1.84 -12.24
C LEU A 181 11.10 -2.58 -13.09
N GLY A 182 10.31 -1.82 -13.82
CA GLY A 182 9.37 -2.33 -14.82
C GLY A 182 9.48 -1.59 -16.14
N LEU A 183 9.08 -2.22 -17.21
CA LEU A 183 9.06 -1.65 -18.55
C LEU A 183 7.64 -1.39 -19.00
N VAL A 184 7.40 -0.23 -19.63
CA VAL A 184 6.10 0.19 -20.13
C VAL A 184 6.23 1.04 -21.40
N LYS A 185 5.23 1.00 -22.28
CA LYS A 185 5.12 1.98 -23.37
C LYS A 185 4.64 3.32 -22.81
N LYS A 186 5.24 4.44 -23.24
CA LYS A 186 4.90 5.79 -22.74
C LYS A 186 3.41 6.16 -22.84
N ASN A 187 2.69 5.59 -23.81
CA ASN A 187 1.25 5.81 -24.01
C ASN A 187 0.37 4.79 -23.24
N LYS A 188 0.95 3.94 -22.39
CA LYS A 188 0.26 2.90 -21.61
C LYS A 188 0.54 3.03 -20.11
N ILE A 189 0.86 4.23 -19.64
CA ILE A 189 1.07 4.51 -18.21
C ILE A 189 -0.29 4.75 -17.56
N PHE A 190 -0.54 4.07 -16.44
CA PHE A 190 -1.74 4.21 -15.63
C PHE A 190 -1.46 5.02 -14.37
N TYR A 191 -2.50 5.67 -13.85
CA TYR A 191 -2.41 6.55 -12.69
C TYR A 191 -3.52 6.24 -11.68
N SER A 192 -3.32 6.68 -10.44
CA SER A 192 -4.27 6.46 -9.36
C SER A 192 -5.38 7.53 -9.27
N LYS A 193 -5.34 8.55 -10.12
CA LYS A 193 -6.30 9.65 -10.12
C LYS A 193 -7.69 9.20 -10.59
N ALA A 194 -8.66 9.10 -9.68
CA ALA A 194 -10.06 8.84 -10.02
C ALA A 194 -10.67 9.98 -10.85
N ALA A 195 -11.55 9.64 -11.78
CA ALA A 195 -12.27 10.60 -12.61
C ALA A 195 -13.69 10.13 -12.94
N GLY A 196 -14.61 11.09 -13.16
CA GLY A 196 -16.00 10.83 -13.43
C GLY A 196 -16.83 10.53 -12.18
N LEU A 197 -18.14 10.81 -12.26
CA LEU A 197 -19.09 10.56 -11.18
C LEU A 197 -19.80 9.22 -11.40
N ASN A 198 -20.22 8.58 -10.30
CA ASN A 198 -20.90 7.28 -10.29
C ASN A 198 -20.12 6.18 -11.03
N LYS A 199 -18.79 6.28 -11.04
CA LYS A 199 -17.93 5.22 -11.59
C LYS A 199 -17.77 4.11 -10.57
N PRO A 200 -17.86 2.83 -10.97
CA PRO A 200 -17.76 1.71 -10.05
C PRO A 200 -16.34 1.61 -9.46
N VAL A 201 -16.30 1.41 -8.15
CA VAL A 201 -15.08 1.16 -7.39
C VAL A 201 -15.00 -0.33 -7.09
N ILE A 202 -13.95 -0.95 -7.57
CA ILE A 202 -13.77 -2.40 -7.58
C ILE A 202 -12.62 -2.79 -6.65
N TYR A 203 -12.88 -3.78 -5.83
CA TYR A 203 -11.89 -4.50 -5.05
C TYR A 203 -11.49 -5.77 -5.78
N VAL A 204 -10.20 -6.06 -5.92
CA VAL A 204 -9.70 -7.29 -6.55
C VAL A 204 -8.48 -7.84 -5.81
N GLY A 205 -8.25 -9.16 -5.94
CA GLY A 205 -7.09 -9.86 -5.38
C GLY A 205 -7.42 -10.71 -4.17
N SER A 206 -6.53 -10.76 -3.18
CA SER A 206 -6.71 -11.54 -1.95
C SER A 206 -7.84 -11.01 -1.08
N LYS A 207 -8.42 -11.90 -0.24
CA LYS A 207 -9.39 -11.50 0.78
C LYS A 207 -8.74 -10.70 1.90
N THR A 208 -9.46 -9.72 2.41
CA THR A 208 -9.06 -8.91 3.57
C THR A 208 -9.07 -9.76 4.84
N GLY A 209 -7.97 -9.76 5.56
CA GLY A 209 -7.81 -10.38 6.88
C GLY A 209 -7.43 -9.37 7.96
N ARG A 210 -7.11 -9.83 9.17
CA ARG A 210 -6.66 -8.97 10.29
C ARG A 210 -5.16 -8.70 10.30
N ASP A 211 -4.42 -9.17 9.31
CA ASP A 211 -2.98 -8.96 9.19
C ASP A 211 -2.64 -7.50 8.87
N GLY A 212 -1.54 -7.02 9.42
CA GLY A 212 -1.01 -5.70 9.19
C GLY A 212 -1.80 -4.53 9.79
N ILE A 213 -2.85 -4.77 10.58
CA ILE A 213 -3.57 -3.68 11.25
C ILE A 213 -2.59 -2.90 12.12
N HIS A 214 -2.51 -1.57 11.92
CA HIS A 214 -1.51 -0.66 12.48
C HIS A 214 -0.06 -0.83 11.96
N GLY A 215 0.18 -1.55 10.86
CA GLY A 215 1.51 -1.71 10.28
C GLY A 215 2.17 -0.38 9.95
N ALA A 216 1.48 0.51 9.25
CA ALA A 216 1.98 1.85 8.93
C ALA A 216 2.28 2.69 10.19
N SER A 217 1.47 2.59 11.23
CA SER A 217 1.71 3.27 12.51
C SER A 217 2.92 2.69 13.23
N MET A 218 3.09 1.37 13.20
CA MET A 218 4.26 0.67 13.76
C MET A 218 5.55 1.10 13.05
N ALA A 219 5.54 1.25 11.75
CA ALA A 219 6.69 1.70 10.95
C ALA A 219 7.16 3.12 11.33
N SER A 220 6.30 3.92 11.97
CA SER A 220 6.59 5.29 12.42
C SER A 220 7.07 5.38 13.88
N THR A 221 7.17 4.25 14.60
CA THR A 221 7.56 4.24 16.03
C THR A 221 9.00 3.82 16.24
N SER A 222 9.59 4.21 17.39
CA SER A 222 10.89 3.69 17.82
C SER A 222 10.75 2.23 18.30
N PHE A 223 11.81 1.45 18.14
CA PHE A 223 11.88 0.11 18.73
C PHE A 223 11.97 0.18 20.26
N ASP A 224 11.21 -0.70 20.91
CA ASP A 224 11.25 -0.95 22.34
C ASP A 224 11.47 -2.45 22.62
N ASP A 225 11.60 -2.83 23.91
CA ASP A 225 11.84 -4.22 24.31
C ASP A 225 10.65 -5.17 24.05
N LYS A 226 9.50 -4.64 23.60
CA LYS A 226 8.28 -5.41 23.31
C LYS A 226 8.09 -5.76 21.83
N ILE A 227 9.17 -5.81 21.09
CA ILE A 227 9.15 -6.08 19.63
C ILE A 227 8.43 -7.39 19.28
N GLU A 228 8.60 -8.44 20.09
CA GLU A 228 7.97 -9.74 19.81
C GLU A 228 6.45 -9.72 19.93
N GLU A 229 5.88 -8.81 20.73
CA GLU A 229 4.43 -8.61 20.84
C GLU A 229 3.85 -7.97 19.56
N LYS A 230 4.69 -7.40 18.70
CA LYS A 230 4.28 -6.72 17.44
C LYS A 230 4.22 -7.64 16.22
N LYS A 231 4.49 -8.95 16.35
CA LYS A 231 4.40 -9.91 15.24
C LYS A 231 3.08 -9.90 14.48
N PRO A 232 1.91 -9.80 15.12
CA PRO A 232 0.63 -9.73 14.40
C PRO A 232 0.45 -8.51 13.51
N THR A 233 1.27 -7.46 13.67
CA THR A 233 1.24 -6.25 12.83
C THR A 233 2.09 -6.39 11.56
N VAL A 234 2.85 -7.47 11.41
CA VAL A 234 3.61 -7.76 10.19
C VAL A 234 2.68 -8.39 9.16
N GLN A 235 2.74 -7.87 7.95
CA GLN A 235 1.99 -8.40 6.82
C GLN A 235 2.53 -9.79 6.42
N VAL A 236 1.64 -10.61 5.85
CA VAL A 236 1.97 -11.91 5.26
C VAL A 236 1.81 -11.81 3.76
N GLY A 237 2.86 -12.13 3.01
CA GLY A 237 2.87 -12.08 1.55
C GLY A 237 2.57 -13.45 0.92
N ASP A 238 1.79 -13.44 -0.16
CA ASP A 238 1.53 -14.59 -1.03
C ASP A 238 1.97 -14.26 -2.47
N PRO A 239 3.23 -14.54 -2.82
CA PRO A 239 3.76 -14.21 -4.14
C PRO A 239 3.07 -14.96 -5.29
N PHE A 240 2.43 -16.11 -5.01
CA PHE A 240 1.67 -16.82 -6.03
C PHE A 240 0.40 -16.03 -6.39
N THR A 241 -0.36 -15.60 -5.39
CA THR A 241 -1.53 -14.74 -5.63
C THR A 241 -1.14 -13.41 -6.27
N GLU A 242 0.00 -12.81 -5.88
CA GLU A 242 0.47 -11.59 -6.53
C GLU A 242 0.84 -11.82 -8.01
N LYS A 243 1.41 -12.96 -8.34
CA LYS A 243 1.69 -13.31 -9.74
C LYS A 243 0.41 -13.37 -10.57
N LEU A 244 -0.65 -13.98 -10.05
CA LEU A 244 -1.96 -14.00 -10.72
C LEU A 244 -2.55 -12.59 -10.84
N LEU A 245 -2.42 -11.78 -9.78
CA LEU A 245 -2.91 -10.40 -9.75
C LEU A 245 -2.20 -9.52 -10.78
N LEU A 246 -0.87 -9.65 -10.89
CA LEU A 246 -0.07 -8.98 -11.93
C LEU A 246 -0.59 -9.29 -13.33
N GLU A 247 -0.78 -10.57 -13.66
CA GLU A 247 -1.23 -10.96 -15.00
C GLU A 247 -2.66 -10.48 -15.27
N ALA A 248 -3.57 -10.60 -14.31
CA ALA A 248 -4.94 -10.11 -14.42
C ALA A 248 -5.00 -8.58 -14.62
N CYS A 249 -4.22 -7.82 -13.83
CA CYS A 249 -4.17 -6.37 -13.96
C CYS A 249 -3.61 -5.94 -15.33
N LEU A 250 -2.51 -6.53 -15.78
CA LEU A 250 -1.93 -6.20 -17.10
C LEU A 250 -2.87 -6.61 -18.25
N GLU A 251 -3.63 -7.71 -18.12
CA GLU A 251 -4.64 -8.11 -19.09
C GLU A 251 -5.79 -7.08 -19.16
N LEU A 252 -6.29 -6.62 -18.01
CA LEU A 252 -7.32 -5.59 -17.96
C LEU A 252 -6.81 -4.24 -18.52
N MET A 253 -5.55 -3.88 -18.22
CA MET A 253 -4.89 -2.67 -18.71
C MET A 253 -4.64 -2.66 -20.22
N ALA A 254 -4.63 -3.81 -20.86
CA ALA A 254 -4.53 -3.88 -22.33
C ALA A 254 -5.74 -3.26 -23.04
N GLY A 255 -6.90 -3.22 -22.37
CA GLY A 255 -8.14 -2.60 -22.83
C GLY A 255 -8.30 -1.14 -22.37
N GLU A 256 -9.50 -0.60 -22.60
CA GLU A 256 -9.89 0.78 -22.22
C GLU A 256 -10.95 0.75 -21.11
N SER A 257 -10.70 -0.04 -20.06
CA SER A 257 -11.68 -0.27 -18.99
C SER A 257 -11.35 0.47 -17.70
N ILE A 258 -10.08 0.79 -17.47
CA ILE A 258 -9.58 1.39 -16.23
C ILE A 258 -9.52 2.90 -16.34
N ILE A 259 -10.15 3.59 -15.38
CA ILE A 259 -10.00 5.03 -15.17
C ILE A 259 -8.82 5.30 -14.23
N ALA A 260 -8.76 4.57 -13.11
CA ALA A 260 -7.72 4.70 -12.11
C ALA A 260 -7.48 3.36 -11.42
N ILE A 261 -6.26 3.15 -10.96
CA ILE A 261 -5.87 1.93 -10.23
C ILE A 261 -4.85 2.28 -9.15
N GLN A 262 -5.00 1.67 -7.99
CA GLN A 262 -4.13 1.84 -6.83
C GLN A 262 -3.94 0.50 -6.14
N ASP A 263 -2.72 0.21 -5.66
CA ASP A 263 -2.51 -0.94 -4.79
C ASP A 263 -3.01 -0.64 -3.36
N MET A 264 -3.28 -1.68 -2.60
CA MET A 264 -3.59 -1.58 -1.17
C MET A 264 -2.34 -1.97 -0.37
N GLY A 265 -1.38 -1.05 -0.31
CA GLY A 265 -0.15 -1.18 0.48
C GLY A 265 -0.36 -0.74 1.93
N ALA A 266 0.47 0.20 2.41
CA ALA A 266 0.34 0.78 3.74
C ALA A 266 -1.04 1.39 3.97
N ALA A 267 -1.63 1.13 5.14
CA ALA A 267 -3.01 1.50 5.50
C ALA A 267 -4.11 0.94 4.56
N GLY A 268 -3.79 0.01 3.68
CA GLY A 268 -4.71 -0.82 2.91
C GLY A 268 -5.80 -0.06 2.15
N LEU A 269 -7.07 -0.39 2.41
CA LEU A 269 -8.22 0.23 1.76
C LEU A 269 -8.36 1.72 2.12
N THR A 270 -7.88 2.12 3.30
CA THR A 270 -7.89 3.52 3.74
C THR A 270 -7.07 4.41 2.81
N SER A 271 -5.78 4.11 2.64
CA SER A 271 -4.89 4.94 1.81
C SER A 271 -5.31 4.91 0.34
N SER A 272 -5.56 3.73 -0.22
CA SER A 272 -5.92 3.58 -1.62
C SER A 272 -7.17 4.37 -1.99
N SER A 273 -8.25 4.28 -1.21
CA SER A 273 -9.49 4.99 -1.49
C SER A 273 -9.36 6.51 -1.36
N ILE A 274 -8.69 6.98 -0.29
CA ILE A 274 -8.49 8.41 -0.03
C ILE A 274 -7.59 9.04 -1.09
N GLU A 275 -6.50 8.39 -1.46
CA GLU A 275 -5.57 8.90 -2.46
C GLU A 275 -6.22 9.02 -3.84
N MET A 276 -6.93 7.98 -4.28
CA MET A 276 -7.63 8.00 -5.57
C MET A 276 -8.68 9.11 -5.64
N ALA A 277 -9.51 9.25 -4.61
CA ALA A 277 -10.55 10.26 -4.52
C ALA A 277 -9.94 11.68 -4.45
N SER A 278 -8.97 11.89 -3.57
CA SER A 278 -8.30 13.18 -3.37
C SER A 278 -7.59 13.67 -4.64
N LYS A 279 -6.83 12.81 -5.31
CA LYS A 279 -6.19 13.14 -6.60
C LYS A 279 -7.21 13.51 -7.68
N GLY A 280 -8.37 12.86 -7.66
CA GLY A 280 -9.50 13.14 -8.55
C GLY A 280 -10.31 14.37 -8.18
N ASN A 281 -10.10 14.94 -7.00
CA ASN A 281 -10.97 15.96 -6.42
C ASN A 281 -12.44 15.50 -6.36
N LEU A 282 -12.65 14.21 -5.99
CA LEU A 282 -13.93 13.52 -5.87
C LEU A 282 -14.15 13.06 -4.44
N GLY A 283 -15.38 12.67 -4.12
CA GLY A 283 -15.68 11.81 -2.99
C GLY A 283 -15.72 10.34 -3.43
N ILE A 284 -15.78 9.46 -2.46
CA ILE A 284 -15.93 8.01 -2.68
C ILE A 284 -16.88 7.42 -1.65
N GLU A 285 -17.84 6.65 -2.12
CA GLU A 285 -18.77 5.88 -1.29
C GLU A 285 -18.38 4.42 -1.34
N ILE A 286 -18.16 3.79 -0.18
CA ILE A 286 -17.78 2.38 -0.07
C ILE A 286 -18.73 1.65 0.87
N ASN A 287 -19.23 0.51 0.42
CA ASN A 287 -19.97 -0.45 1.24
C ASN A 287 -19.03 -1.57 1.71
N LEU A 288 -18.59 -1.48 2.96
CA LEU A 288 -17.63 -2.41 3.57
C LEU A 288 -18.17 -3.82 3.72
N SER A 289 -19.52 -4.00 3.77
CA SER A 289 -20.13 -5.33 3.79
C SER A 289 -19.91 -6.12 2.48
N LYS A 290 -19.51 -5.44 1.40
CA LYS A 290 -19.18 -6.05 0.10
C LYS A 290 -17.69 -6.38 -0.05
N VAL A 291 -16.85 -5.96 0.86
CA VAL A 291 -15.42 -6.26 0.81
C VAL A 291 -15.20 -7.74 1.10
N PRO A 292 -14.53 -8.49 0.21
CA PRO A 292 -14.21 -9.89 0.45
C PRO A 292 -13.31 -10.03 1.68
N CYS A 293 -13.81 -10.71 2.71
CA CYS A 293 -13.09 -10.93 3.96
C CYS A 293 -12.73 -12.41 4.12
N ARG A 294 -11.50 -12.67 4.59
CA ARG A 294 -11.02 -14.02 4.93
C ARG A 294 -11.57 -14.50 6.25
N GLU A 295 -11.80 -13.58 7.17
CA GLU A 295 -12.23 -13.86 8.53
C GLU A 295 -13.66 -13.38 8.76
N THR A 296 -14.38 -14.09 9.61
CA THR A 296 -15.74 -13.72 9.99
C THR A 296 -15.78 -12.57 10.99
N LYS A 297 -16.88 -11.81 10.99
CA LYS A 297 -17.14 -10.74 11.96
C LYS A 297 -16.06 -9.65 12.00
N MET A 298 -15.44 -9.36 10.87
CA MET A 298 -14.56 -8.20 10.77
C MET A 298 -15.37 -6.91 10.90
N THR A 299 -14.85 -6.00 11.72
CA THR A 299 -15.46 -4.69 11.94
C THR A 299 -15.06 -3.70 10.84
N PRO A 300 -15.82 -2.59 10.64
CA PRO A 300 -15.43 -1.52 9.73
C PRO A 300 -13.99 -1.00 9.96
N TYR A 301 -13.60 -0.90 11.22
CA TYR A 301 -12.25 -0.50 11.64
C TYR A 301 -11.19 -1.48 11.10
N GLU A 302 -11.40 -2.77 11.30
CA GLU A 302 -10.44 -3.80 10.85
C GLU A 302 -10.38 -3.88 9.32
N ILE A 303 -11.51 -3.77 8.62
CA ILE A 303 -11.56 -3.82 7.15
C ILE A 303 -10.79 -2.63 6.55
N MET A 304 -10.98 -1.43 7.07
CA MET A 304 -10.32 -0.23 6.56
C MET A 304 -8.82 -0.19 6.84
N LEU A 305 -8.38 -0.72 7.97
CA LEU A 305 -7.00 -0.62 8.43
C LEU A 305 -6.15 -1.89 8.18
N SER A 306 -6.77 -2.94 7.65
CA SER A 306 -6.05 -4.15 7.25
C SER A 306 -5.05 -3.82 6.15
N GLU A 307 -3.83 -4.32 6.31
CA GLU A 307 -2.77 -4.25 5.30
C GLU A 307 -2.50 -5.64 4.67
N SER A 308 -3.56 -6.48 4.57
CA SER A 308 -3.47 -7.71 3.78
C SER A 308 -2.93 -7.40 2.40
N GLN A 309 -1.96 -8.18 1.96
CA GLN A 309 -1.24 -7.95 0.74
C GLN A 309 -2.03 -8.44 -0.50
N GLU A 310 -1.49 -8.24 -1.68
CA GLU A 310 -2.01 -8.74 -2.97
C GLU A 310 -3.44 -8.28 -3.26
N ARG A 311 -3.72 -7.00 -2.98
CA ARG A 311 -5.04 -6.37 -3.23
C ARG A 311 -4.88 -5.09 -4.02
N MET A 312 -5.85 -4.83 -4.91
CA MET A 312 -5.91 -3.60 -5.71
C MET A 312 -7.30 -2.96 -5.62
N LEU A 313 -7.32 -1.63 -5.69
CA LEU A 313 -8.53 -0.83 -5.85
C LEU A 313 -8.55 -0.22 -7.25
N ILE A 314 -9.66 -0.40 -7.97
CA ILE A 314 -9.78 0.02 -9.36
C ILE A 314 -11.05 0.85 -9.53
N VAL A 315 -10.96 1.95 -10.25
CA VAL A 315 -12.13 2.69 -10.77
C VAL A 315 -12.28 2.33 -12.24
N LEU A 316 -13.43 1.77 -12.61
CA LEU A 316 -13.71 1.35 -13.98
C LEU A 316 -14.62 2.32 -14.73
N GLU A 317 -14.57 2.27 -16.05
CA GLU A 317 -15.62 2.81 -16.90
C GLU A 317 -16.93 2.04 -16.72
N ASN A 318 -18.05 2.75 -16.73
CA ASN A 318 -19.39 2.14 -16.59
C ASN A 318 -19.63 1.10 -17.70
N GLY A 319 -20.18 -0.05 -17.32
CA GLY A 319 -20.47 -1.17 -18.22
C GLY A 319 -19.25 -2.05 -18.54
N LYS A 320 -18.12 -1.85 -17.84
CA LYS A 320 -16.92 -2.69 -17.96
C LYS A 320 -16.75 -3.69 -16.81
N GLU A 321 -17.70 -3.71 -15.88
CA GLU A 321 -17.64 -4.51 -14.67
C GLU A 321 -17.62 -6.02 -14.98
N GLU A 322 -18.47 -6.48 -15.92
CA GLU A 322 -18.53 -7.89 -16.30
C GLU A 322 -17.27 -8.34 -17.03
N LEU A 323 -16.72 -7.50 -17.92
CA LEU A 323 -15.45 -7.76 -18.57
C LEU A 323 -14.32 -7.92 -17.55
N ALA A 324 -14.22 -6.99 -16.60
CA ALA A 324 -13.23 -7.04 -15.54
C ALA A 324 -13.41 -8.29 -14.67
N LYS A 325 -14.64 -8.58 -14.25
CA LYS A 325 -14.96 -9.78 -13.47
C LYS A 325 -14.48 -11.05 -14.16
N ASN A 326 -14.78 -11.21 -15.46
CA ASN A 326 -14.39 -12.39 -16.23
C ASN A 326 -12.84 -12.56 -16.29
N ILE A 327 -12.09 -11.44 -16.34
CA ILE A 327 -10.62 -11.50 -16.29
C ILE A 327 -10.16 -11.99 -14.91
N PHE A 328 -10.66 -11.41 -13.81
CA PHE A 328 -10.24 -11.82 -12.46
C PHE A 328 -10.70 -13.24 -12.12
N ASP A 329 -11.90 -13.65 -12.53
CA ASP A 329 -12.39 -15.03 -12.39
C ASP A 329 -11.48 -16.04 -13.14
N LYS A 330 -11.03 -15.72 -14.36
CA LYS A 330 -10.08 -16.52 -15.13
C LYS A 330 -8.77 -16.77 -14.36
N TRP A 331 -8.31 -15.76 -13.61
CA TRP A 331 -7.10 -15.84 -12.80
C TRP A 331 -7.37 -16.32 -11.36
N ASN A 332 -8.61 -16.77 -11.06
CA ASN A 332 -9.03 -17.26 -9.75
C ASN A 332 -8.79 -16.25 -8.61
N LEU A 333 -9.11 -14.99 -8.86
CA LEU A 333 -8.97 -13.88 -7.92
C LEU A 333 -10.35 -13.36 -7.49
N ASP A 334 -10.46 -12.92 -6.24
CA ASP A 334 -11.67 -12.26 -5.76
C ASP A 334 -11.92 -10.94 -6.52
N PHE A 335 -13.18 -10.69 -6.83
CA PHE A 335 -13.67 -9.47 -7.47
C PHE A 335 -14.95 -9.01 -6.80
N ALA A 336 -15.02 -7.75 -6.40
CA ALA A 336 -16.23 -7.17 -5.80
C ALA A 336 -16.41 -5.70 -6.18
N ILE A 337 -17.62 -5.31 -6.56
CA ILE A 337 -18.01 -3.91 -6.69
C ILE A 337 -18.35 -3.40 -5.29
N ILE A 338 -17.43 -2.66 -4.68
CA ILE A 338 -17.57 -2.22 -3.28
C ILE A 338 -18.10 -0.81 -3.13
N GLY A 339 -18.13 -0.01 -4.21
CA GLY A 339 -18.53 1.39 -4.10
C GLY A 339 -18.61 2.12 -5.43
N LYS A 340 -18.62 3.43 -5.35
CA LYS A 340 -18.66 4.34 -6.49
C LYS A 340 -18.00 5.69 -6.17
N THR A 341 -17.58 6.41 -7.17
CA THR A 341 -17.14 7.82 -7.06
C THR A 341 -18.33 8.75 -6.89
N THR A 342 -18.17 9.81 -6.10
CA THR A 342 -19.21 10.81 -5.81
C THR A 342 -18.68 12.24 -5.98
N ASP A 343 -19.58 13.22 -5.93
CA ASP A 343 -19.26 14.65 -5.93
C ASP A 343 -19.22 15.25 -4.51
N THR A 344 -19.48 14.45 -3.49
CA THR A 344 -19.58 14.90 -2.09
C THR A 344 -18.27 15.43 -1.53
N LYS A 345 -17.12 15.07 -2.14
CA LYS A 345 -15.76 15.33 -1.64
C LYS A 345 -15.44 14.64 -0.30
N ASN A 346 -16.26 13.69 0.08
CA ASN A 346 -16.14 12.97 1.33
C ASN A 346 -15.78 11.50 1.07
N ILE A 347 -15.15 10.89 2.05
CA ILE A 347 -15.07 9.44 2.17
C ILE A 347 -16.26 8.99 3.00
N GLU A 348 -17.18 8.28 2.36
CA GLU A 348 -18.43 7.82 2.95
C GLU A 348 -18.42 6.30 3.02
N LEU A 349 -18.42 5.76 4.25
CA LEU A 349 -18.35 4.33 4.49
C LEU A 349 -19.67 3.82 5.07
N PHE A 350 -20.14 2.73 4.49
CA PHE A 350 -21.35 2.03 4.92
C PHE A 350 -21.00 0.60 5.33
N PHE A 351 -21.69 0.11 6.36
CA PHE A 351 -21.57 -1.27 6.82
C PHE A 351 -22.93 -1.70 7.38
N ASP A 352 -23.48 -2.82 6.91
CA ASP A 352 -24.82 -3.29 7.25
C ASP A 352 -25.87 -2.17 7.13
N GLU A 353 -25.88 -1.50 5.98
CA GLU A 353 -26.79 -0.39 5.62
C GLU A 353 -26.66 0.87 6.49
N LYS A 354 -25.71 0.91 7.42
CA LYS A 354 -25.44 2.07 8.28
C LYS A 354 -24.20 2.82 7.82
N GLN A 355 -24.27 4.15 7.83
CA GLN A 355 -23.08 4.96 7.63
C GLN A 355 -22.19 4.88 8.87
N VAL A 356 -20.98 4.36 8.68
CA VAL A 356 -19.99 4.12 9.74
C VAL A 356 -18.82 5.12 9.73
N ALA A 357 -18.68 5.89 8.66
CA ALA A 357 -17.77 7.03 8.60
C ALA A 357 -18.25 8.03 7.54
N ASN A 358 -17.95 9.31 7.80
CA ASN A 358 -18.12 10.40 6.84
C ASN A 358 -17.03 11.45 7.13
N ILE A 359 -16.02 11.47 6.27
CA ILE A 359 -14.81 12.29 6.42
C ILE A 359 -14.66 13.19 5.20
N PRO A 360 -14.58 14.52 5.38
CA PRO A 360 -14.39 15.48 4.29
C PRO A 360 -12.97 15.46 3.73
#